data_4f37b8a24edbc86f802ee31a8f2ce967
#
_entry.id   4f37b8a24edbc86f802ee31a8f2ce967
#
_cell.length_a   1.000
_cell.length_b   1.000
_cell.length_c   1.000
_cell.angle_alpha   90.00
_cell.angle_beta   90.00
_cell.angle_gamma   90.00
#
_symmetry.space_group_name_H-M   'P 1'
#
loop_
_entity.id
_entity.type
_entity.pdbx_description
1 polymer ?
#
loop_
_entity_poly.entity_id
_entity_poly.type
_entity_poly.pdbx_seq_one_letter_code
_entity_poly.pdbx_strand_id
1 'polypeptide(L)'
;MNVYLPNGYADMKKIMSLPYPLIFVIGGRGTGKTYGACKELLALPENEKFFFLRRTQDEADAISYYDFSPFQPVIEDNPDEYKPIVVEKVPHVKNISGVWHGKLNDDGVMVADGDALGYIGALSTIHKIRGFNMQSVTIGVYDEFIPEKHVSAFRGGASGEGQALLNCIETIGRNRELKGKKPFKMECL
;
A
#
# COMPACT_ATOMS: atom_id res chain seq x y z
N MET A 1 -3.94 -20.39 -15.43
CA MET A 1 -4.25 -20.22 -13.98
C MET A 1 -5.47 -19.32 -13.88
N ASN A 2 -6.55 -19.73 -13.21
CA ASN A 2 -7.67 -18.84 -12.97
C ASN A 2 -7.32 -17.89 -11.81
N VAL A 3 -7.43 -16.58 -12.04
CA VAL A 3 -7.14 -15.50 -11.08
C VAL A 3 -8.40 -14.75 -10.66
N TYR A 4 -9.57 -15.35 -10.89
CA TYR A 4 -10.86 -14.81 -10.50
C TYR A 4 -11.53 -15.70 -9.46
N LEU A 5 -12.23 -15.07 -8.54
CA LEU A 5 -13.13 -15.71 -7.60
C LEU A 5 -14.42 -16.18 -8.33
N PRO A 6 -15.23 -17.06 -7.73
CA PRO A 6 -16.50 -17.52 -8.34
C PRO A 6 -17.48 -16.39 -8.64
N ASN A 7 -17.40 -15.28 -7.90
CA ASN A 7 -18.24 -14.09 -8.10
C ASN A 7 -17.70 -13.11 -9.17
N GLY A 8 -16.61 -13.47 -9.87
CA GLY A 8 -16.02 -12.68 -10.94
C GLY A 8 -15.02 -11.60 -10.50
N TYR A 9 -14.82 -11.40 -9.20
CA TYR A 9 -13.79 -10.48 -8.70
C TYR A 9 -12.38 -11.08 -8.80
N ALA A 10 -11.36 -10.21 -8.85
CA ALA A 10 -9.97 -10.64 -8.83
C ALA A 10 -9.63 -11.36 -7.52
N ASP A 11 -9.03 -12.54 -7.62
CA ASP A 11 -8.49 -13.29 -6.49
C ASP A 11 -7.11 -12.71 -6.11
N MET A 12 -7.13 -11.59 -5.36
CA MET A 12 -5.90 -10.89 -4.98
C MET A 12 -5.03 -11.74 -4.08
N LYS A 13 -5.59 -12.61 -3.23
CA LYS A 13 -4.83 -13.56 -2.42
C LYS A 13 -3.94 -14.45 -3.30
N LYS A 14 -4.51 -14.99 -4.36
CA LYS A 14 -3.81 -15.83 -5.32
C LYS A 14 -2.80 -15.04 -6.14
N ILE A 15 -3.17 -13.85 -6.62
CA ILE A 15 -2.28 -12.96 -7.39
C ILE A 15 -1.07 -12.56 -6.54
N MET A 16 -1.29 -12.08 -5.33
CA MET A 16 -0.24 -11.63 -4.41
C MET A 16 0.65 -12.79 -3.91
N SER A 17 0.18 -14.05 -3.99
CA SER A 17 0.99 -15.23 -3.66
C SER A 17 1.97 -15.63 -4.77
N LEU A 18 1.86 -15.08 -5.98
CA LEU A 18 2.76 -15.42 -7.09
C LEU A 18 4.22 -15.09 -6.76
N PRO A 19 5.18 -15.89 -7.23
CA PRO A 19 6.60 -15.77 -6.85
C PRO A 19 7.36 -14.67 -7.63
N TYR A 20 6.68 -13.61 -8.05
CA TYR A 20 7.27 -12.53 -8.83
C TYR A 20 7.49 -11.29 -7.97
N PRO A 21 8.62 -10.57 -8.11
CA PRO A 21 8.91 -9.37 -7.34
C PRO A 21 8.10 -8.14 -7.79
N LEU A 22 7.59 -8.16 -9.02
CA LEU A 22 6.77 -7.10 -9.61
C LEU A 22 5.63 -7.74 -10.40
N ILE A 23 4.39 -7.36 -10.08
CA ILE A 23 3.18 -7.87 -10.72
C ILE A 23 2.32 -6.69 -11.15
N PHE A 24 1.88 -6.69 -12.39
CA PHE A 24 0.90 -5.75 -12.93
C PHE A 24 -0.46 -6.43 -13.05
N VAL A 25 -1.46 -5.90 -12.36
CA VAL A 25 -2.84 -6.41 -12.35
C VAL A 25 -3.71 -5.48 -13.18
N ILE A 26 -3.83 -5.77 -14.46
CA ILE A 26 -4.59 -4.96 -15.40
C ILE A 26 -6.01 -5.53 -15.51
N GLY A 27 -7.01 -4.69 -15.33
CA GLY A 27 -8.42 -5.09 -15.43
C GLY A 27 -9.36 -3.90 -15.30
N GLY A 28 -10.63 -4.10 -15.64
CA GLY A 28 -11.67 -3.07 -15.55
C GLY A 28 -11.84 -2.48 -14.15
N ARG A 29 -12.49 -1.32 -14.07
CA ARG A 29 -12.96 -0.75 -12.79
C ARG A 29 -14.00 -1.68 -12.17
N GLY A 30 -14.10 -1.70 -10.83
CA GLY A 30 -15.07 -2.51 -10.11
C GLY A 30 -14.77 -4.02 -10.07
N THR A 31 -13.60 -4.46 -10.50
CA THR A 31 -13.20 -5.89 -10.43
C THR A 31 -12.58 -6.31 -9.08
N GLY A 32 -12.69 -5.47 -8.06
CA GLY A 32 -12.29 -5.79 -6.69
C GLY A 32 -10.77 -5.79 -6.43
N LYS A 33 -9.94 -5.27 -7.34
CA LYS A 33 -8.46 -5.27 -7.18
C LYS A 33 -8.01 -4.55 -5.91
N THR A 34 -8.37 -3.29 -5.76
CA THR A 34 -7.99 -2.47 -4.59
C THR A 34 -8.55 -3.04 -3.30
N TYR A 35 -9.84 -3.42 -3.29
CA TYR A 35 -10.48 -4.05 -2.13
C TYR A 35 -9.76 -5.34 -1.71
N GLY A 36 -9.55 -6.25 -2.66
CA GLY A 36 -8.85 -7.51 -2.39
C GLY A 36 -7.42 -7.32 -1.96
N ALA A 37 -6.69 -6.35 -2.55
CA ALA A 37 -5.34 -6.02 -2.10
C ALA A 37 -5.34 -5.47 -0.67
N CYS A 38 -6.22 -4.53 -0.33
CA CYS A 38 -6.35 -4.00 1.03
C CYS A 38 -6.68 -5.10 2.04
N LYS A 39 -7.54 -6.07 1.67
CA LYS A 39 -7.85 -7.23 2.51
C LYS A 39 -6.60 -8.06 2.81
N GLU A 40 -5.78 -8.36 1.82
CA GLU A 40 -4.53 -9.10 2.01
C GLU A 40 -3.48 -8.30 2.78
N LEU A 41 -3.44 -6.97 2.62
CA LEU A 41 -2.53 -6.10 3.38
C LEU A 41 -2.89 -6.05 4.88
N LEU A 42 -4.18 -6.00 5.22
CA LEU A 42 -4.65 -6.02 6.60
C LEU A 42 -4.45 -7.40 7.27
N ALA A 43 -4.37 -8.47 6.47
CA ALA A 43 -4.14 -9.84 6.94
C ALA A 43 -2.65 -10.22 7.05
N LEU A 44 -1.73 -9.28 6.84
CA LEU A 44 -0.29 -9.55 6.97
C LEU A 44 0.08 -9.95 8.40
N PRO A 45 1.09 -10.81 8.59
CA PRO A 45 1.64 -11.11 9.91
C PRO A 45 2.17 -9.84 10.60
N GLU A 46 2.10 -9.78 11.93
CA GLU A 46 2.52 -8.61 12.73
C GLU A 46 3.96 -8.13 12.46
N ASN A 47 4.86 -9.04 12.09
CA ASN A 47 6.24 -8.72 11.76
C ASN A 47 6.46 -8.25 10.32
N GLU A 48 5.43 -8.24 9.49
CA GLU A 48 5.43 -7.75 8.11
C GLU A 48 4.63 -6.46 8.02
N LYS A 49 5.08 -5.54 7.19
CA LYS A 49 4.41 -4.26 6.93
C LYS A 49 4.21 -4.07 5.45
N PHE A 50 3.21 -3.27 5.10
CA PHE A 50 2.97 -2.89 3.72
C PHE A 50 3.38 -1.45 3.42
N PHE A 51 3.48 -1.14 2.12
CA PHE A 51 3.58 0.22 1.62
C PHE A 51 2.56 0.45 0.52
N PHE A 52 1.53 1.25 0.83
CA PHE A 52 0.49 1.61 -0.11
C PHE A 52 0.86 2.91 -0.81
N LEU A 53 0.95 2.87 -2.13
CA LEU A 53 1.42 3.97 -2.96
C LEU A 53 0.29 4.51 -3.83
N ARG A 54 0.23 5.82 -3.89
CA ARG A 54 -0.46 6.58 -4.93
C ARG A 54 0.56 7.28 -5.83
N ARG A 55 0.12 7.83 -6.94
CA ARG A 55 0.97 8.54 -7.89
C ARG A 55 1.52 9.83 -7.31
N THR A 56 0.62 10.68 -6.81
CA THR A 56 0.92 12.02 -6.29
C THR A 56 0.77 12.08 -4.78
N GLN A 57 1.38 13.10 -4.17
CA GLN A 57 1.25 13.32 -2.74
C GLN A 57 -0.18 13.70 -2.34
N ASP A 58 -0.85 14.50 -3.17
CA ASP A 58 -2.24 14.91 -2.90
C ASP A 58 -3.17 13.70 -2.90
N GLU A 59 -2.99 12.73 -3.81
CA GLU A 59 -3.73 11.47 -3.81
C GLU A 59 -3.42 10.62 -2.57
N ALA A 60 -2.14 10.53 -2.16
CA ALA A 60 -1.74 9.81 -0.97
C ALA A 60 -2.27 10.46 0.31
N ASP A 61 -2.30 11.79 0.36
CA ASP A 61 -2.86 12.53 1.49
C ASP A 61 -4.39 12.37 1.52
N ALA A 62 -5.08 12.39 0.37
CA ALA A 62 -6.53 12.20 0.31
C ALA A 62 -6.97 10.85 0.91
N ILE A 63 -6.32 9.75 0.54
CA ILE A 63 -6.65 8.41 1.07
C ILE A 63 -6.21 8.19 2.52
N SER A 64 -5.49 9.14 3.11
CA SER A 64 -5.15 9.13 4.53
C SER A 64 -6.31 9.59 5.43
N TYR A 65 -7.37 10.19 4.86
CA TYR A 65 -8.60 10.50 5.58
C TYR A 65 -9.53 9.30 5.61
N TYR A 66 -10.22 9.12 6.72
CA TYR A 66 -11.11 7.98 6.97
C TYR A 66 -12.10 7.73 5.82
N ASP A 67 -12.84 8.75 5.39
CA ASP A 67 -13.89 8.63 4.37
C ASP A 67 -13.36 8.27 2.96
N PHE A 68 -12.06 8.43 2.72
CA PHE A 68 -11.42 8.15 1.44
C PHE A 68 -10.43 6.98 1.52
N SER A 69 -10.28 6.37 2.69
CA SER A 69 -9.35 5.27 2.89
C SER A 69 -9.78 4.03 2.10
N PRO A 70 -8.92 3.43 1.28
CA PRO A 70 -9.24 2.20 0.55
C PRO A 70 -9.37 0.98 1.47
N PHE A 71 -8.95 1.09 2.73
CA PHE A 71 -9.08 0.04 3.74
C PHE A 71 -10.46 0.04 4.42
N GLN A 72 -11.14 1.19 4.43
CA GLN A 72 -12.40 1.36 5.16
C GLN A 72 -13.50 0.38 4.70
N PRO A 73 -13.76 0.20 3.38
CA PRO A 73 -14.77 -0.77 2.93
C PRO A 73 -14.48 -2.20 3.38
N VAL A 74 -13.19 -2.58 3.47
CA VAL A 74 -12.80 -3.93 3.93
C VAL A 74 -13.16 -4.13 5.40
N ILE A 75 -12.91 -3.11 6.23
CA ILE A 75 -13.19 -3.15 7.67
C ILE A 75 -14.70 -3.15 7.92
N GLU A 76 -15.46 -2.31 7.23
CA GLU A 76 -16.91 -2.22 7.35
C GLU A 76 -17.62 -3.51 6.94
N ASP A 77 -17.16 -4.14 5.86
CA ASP A 77 -17.72 -5.41 5.38
C ASP A 77 -17.34 -6.61 6.28
N ASN A 78 -16.28 -6.49 7.08
CA ASN A 78 -15.76 -7.59 7.90
C ASN A 78 -15.39 -7.11 9.34
N PRO A 79 -16.35 -6.54 10.11
CA PRO A 79 -16.05 -5.92 11.40
C PRO A 79 -15.60 -6.92 12.48
N ASP A 80 -15.95 -8.18 12.34
CA ASP A 80 -15.51 -9.25 13.25
C ASP A 80 -14.10 -9.75 12.94
N GLU A 81 -13.59 -9.51 11.73
CA GLU A 81 -12.28 -9.96 11.27
C GLU A 81 -11.21 -8.87 11.43
N TYR A 82 -11.58 -7.60 11.18
CA TYR A 82 -10.65 -6.48 11.18
C TYR A 82 -11.00 -5.42 12.23
N LYS A 83 -9.98 -5.01 12.98
CA LYS A 83 -10.08 -3.86 13.90
C LYS A 83 -10.13 -2.55 13.10
N PRO A 84 -10.76 -1.49 13.65
CA PRO A 84 -10.63 -0.15 13.11
C PRO A 84 -9.17 0.25 12.91
N ILE A 85 -8.91 1.11 11.95
CA ILE A 85 -7.57 1.65 11.70
C ILE A 85 -7.54 3.16 11.94
N VAL A 86 -6.33 3.64 12.24
CA VAL A 86 -5.99 5.06 12.33
C VAL A 86 -4.86 5.33 11.36
N VAL A 87 -4.98 6.42 10.60
CA VAL A 87 -3.95 6.88 9.67
C VAL A 87 -3.44 8.24 10.14
N GLU A 88 -2.17 8.32 10.48
CA GLU A 88 -1.53 9.53 10.97
C GLU A 88 -0.20 9.78 10.27
N LYS A 89 0.29 11.02 10.29
CA LYS A 89 1.63 11.33 9.77
C LYS A 89 2.70 10.67 10.65
N VAL A 90 3.67 10.01 10.02
CA VAL A 90 4.81 9.45 10.75
C VAL A 90 5.65 10.59 11.32
N PRO A 91 5.93 10.62 12.64
CA PRO A 91 6.73 11.68 13.25
C PRO A 91 8.10 11.83 12.56
N HIS A 92 8.48 13.06 12.27
CA HIS A 92 9.77 13.42 11.65
C HIS A 92 9.98 12.91 10.21
N VAL A 93 8.99 12.24 9.59
CA VAL A 93 9.06 11.77 8.20
C VAL A 93 8.05 12.52 7.35
N LYS A 94 8.53 13.33 6.43
CA LYS A 94 7.67 14.05 5.50
C LYS A 94 7.12 13.10 4.44
N ASN A 95 5.89 13.36 3.98
CA ASN A 95 5.23 12.68 2.86
C ASN A 95 4.89 11.20 3.09
N ILE A 96 4.90 10.75 4.35
CA ILE A 96 4.49 9.40 4.74
C ILE A 96 3.46 9.48 5.85
N SER A 97 2.38 8.74 5.69
CA SER A 97 1.42 8.41 6.75
C SER A 97 1.62 6.96 7.15
N GLY A 98 1.52 6.66 8.43
CA GLY A 98 1.45 5.30 8.93
C GLY A 98 0.00 4.87 9.06
N VAL A 99 -0.21 3.57 9.07
CA VAL A 99 -1.51 2.91 9.30
C VAL A 99 -1.37 2.04 10.53
N TRP A 100 -2.20 2.25 11.55
CA TRP A 100 -2.19 1.51 12.82
C TRP A 100 -3.57 0.90 13.07
N HIS A 101 -3.63 -0.09 13.94
CA HIS A 101 -4.88 -0.41 14.60
C HIS A 101 -5.33 0.77 15.45
N GLY A 102 -6.64 1.00 15.48
CA GLY A 102 -7.26 2.03 16.31
C GLY A 102 -7.80 1.43 17.62
N LYS A 103 -7.69 2.22 18.69
CA LYS A 103 -8.44 1.99 19.92
C LYS A 103 -9.01 3.30 20.45
N LEU A 104 -10.10 3.21 21.19
CA LEU A 104 -10.64 4.36 21.90
C LEU A 104 -9.78 4.66 23.12
N ASN A 105 -9.40 5.92 23.32
CA ASN A 105 -8.80 6.39 24.57
C ASN A 105 -9.87 6.71 25.61
N ASP A 106 -9.47 7.17 26.79
CA ASP A 106 -10.37 7.49 27.90
C ASP A 106 -11.36 8.63 27.56
N ASP A 107 -11.03 9.48 26.60
CA ASP A 107 -11.88 10.57 26.10
C ASP A 107 -12.83 10.12 24.96
N GLY A 108 -12.81 8.83 24.59
CA GLY A 108 -13.60 8.29 23.48
C GLY A 108 -13.07 8.65 22.10
N VAL A 109 -11.83 9.11 21.99
CA VAL A 109 -11.18 9.43 20.70
C VAL A 109 -10.42 8.20 20.18
N MET A 110 -10.56 7.92 18.89
CA MET A 110 -9.80 6.86 18.22
C MET A 110 -8.34 7.27 18.09
N VAL A 111 -7.43 6.49 18.66
CA VAL A 111 -5.99 6.70 18.64
C VAL A 111 -5.24 5.48 18.12
N ALA A 112 -4.04 5.66 17.63
CA ALA A 112 -3.17 4.58 17.18
C ALA A 112 -2.79 3.64 18.32
N ASP A 113 -2.82 2.34 18.06
CA ASP A 113 -2.49 1.28 19.01
C ASP A 113 -1.43 0.34 18.46
N GLY A 114 -0.38 0.12 19.22
CA GLY A 114 0.71 -0.80 18.86
C GLY A 114 1.62 -0.32 17.75
N ASP A 115 2.18 -1.26 17.01
CA ASP A 115 3.06 -1.01 15.86
C ASP A 115 2.26 -0.68 14.60
N ALA A 116 2.87 0.10 13.70
CA ALA A 116 2.25 0.38 12.40
C ALA A 116 2.09 -0.91 11.59
N LEU A 117 0.91 -1.10 11.00
CA LEU A 117 0.60 -2.16 10.04
C LEU A 117 1.31 -1.92 8.70
N GLY A 118 1.46 -0.67 8.33
CA GLY A 118 2.07 -0.25 7.08
C GLY A 118 2.14 1.25 6.93
N TYR A 119 2.42 1.67 5.72
CA TYR A 119 2.62 3.08 5.39
C TYR A 119 1.88 3.44 4.10
N ILE A 120 1.47 4.70 4.00
CA ILE A 120 0.90 5.32 2.80
C ILE A 120 1.87 6.41 2.33
N GLY A 121 2.12 6.47 1.04
CA GLY A 121 2.97 7.50 0.44
C GLY A 121 2.73 7.66 -1.05
N ALA A 122 3.52 8.52 -1.67
CA ALA A 122 3.42 8.80 -3.08
C ALA A 122 4.69 8.45 -3.85
N LEU A 123 4.52 7.87 -5.03
CA LEU A 123 5.63 7.54 -5.91
C LEU A 123 6.40 8.80 -6.33
N SER A 124 5.71 9.93 -6.57
CA SER A 124 6.32 11.21 -6.93
C SER A 124 7.27 11.78 -5.88
N THR A 125 7.11 11.39 -4.62
CA THR A 125 7.92 11.89 -3.49
C THR A 125 8.81 10.82 -2.87
N ILE A 126 8.86 9.62 -3.45
CA ILE A 126 9.59 8.47 -2.90
C ILE A 126 11.09 8.76 -2.64
N HIS A 127 11.70 9.62 -3.46
CA HIS A 127 13.08 10.04 -3.29
C HIS A 127 13.35 10.80 -1.98
N LYS A 128 12.32 11.41 -1.37
CA LYS A 128 12.41 12.20 -0.14
C LYS A 128 12.43 11.35 1.13
N ILE A 129 12.07 10.07 1.02
CA ILE A 129 12.02 9.13 2.16
C ILE A 129 13.29 8.28 2.30
N ARG A 130 14.36 8.64 1.58
CA ARG A 130 15.65 7.98 1.71
C ARG A 130 16.14 8.09 3.16
N GLY A 131 16.43 6.94 3.78
CA GLY A 131 16.83 6.86 5.19
C GLY A 131 15.70 6.48 6.15
N PHE A 132 14.43 6.48 5.71
CA PHE A 132 13.36 5.88 6.49
C PHE A 132 13.52 4.35 6.53
N ASN A 133 13.43 3.78 7.73
CA ASN A 133 13.62 2.33 7.89
C ASN A 133 12.40 1.55 7.41
N MET A 134 12.50 0.97 6.23
CA MET A 134 11.46 0.12 5.64
C MET A 134 11.79 -1.37 5.68
N GLN A 135 12.66 -1.80 6.60
CA GLN A 135 13.10 -3.20 6.64
C GLN A 135 12.00 -4.22 6.96
N SER A 136 10.91 -3.79 7.59
CA SER A 136 9.73 -4.64 7.85
C SER A 136 8.74 -4.65 6.69
N VAL A 137 8.85 -3.73 5.73
CA VAL A 137 7.95 -3.66 4.58
C VAL A 137 8.28 -4.79 3.62
N THR A 138 7.37 -5.74 3.46
CA THR A 138 7.55 -6.93 2.60
C THR A 138 6.79 -6.84 1.31
N ILE A 139 5.75 -6.01 1.26
CA ILE A 139 4.90 -5.83 0.10
C ILE A 139 4.54 -4.36 -0.11
N GLY A 140 4.54 -3.93 -1.37
CA GLY A 140 4.03 -2.65 -1.83
C GLY A 140 2.82 -2.86 -2.74
N VAL A 141 1.86 -1.95 -2.65
CA VAL A 141 0.75 -1.83 -3.60
C VAL A 141 0.82 -0.44 -4.21
N TYR A 142 0.96 -0.36 -5.51
CA TYR A 142 0.86 0.89 -6.26
C TYR A 142 -0.50 0.91 -6.97
N ASP A 143 -1.45 1.58 -6.35
CA ASP A 143 -2.83 1.65 -6.82
C ASP A 143 -3.01 2.77 -7.84
N GLU A 144 -3.88 2.52 -8.84
CA GLU A 144 -4.11 3.41 -9.99
C GLU A 144 -2.83 3.75 -10.77
N PHE A 145 -1.99 2.73 -11.04
CA PHE A 145 -0.73 2.95 -11.75
C PHE A 145 -0.91 3.38 -13.22
N ILE A 146 -2.06 3.10 -13.83
CA ILE A 146 -2.39 3.60 -15.18
C ILE A 146 -2.96 5.02 -15.04
N PRO A 147 -2.24 6.08 -15.54
CA PRO A 147 -2.70 7.45 -15.41
C PRO A 147 -3.95 7.72 -16.24
N GLU A 148 -4.82 8.56 -15.75
CA GLU A 148 -5.82 9.21 -16.60
C GLU A 148 -5.10 10.14 -17.61
N LYS A 149 -5.69 10.30 -18.82
CA LYS A 149 -5.06 10.90 -20.02
C LYS A 149 -4.37 12.27 -19.84
N HIS A 150 -4.56 12.95 -18.71
CA HIS A 150 -4.06 14.31 -18.48
C HIS A 150 -3.20 14.48 -17.22
N VAL A 151 -2.89 13.41 -16.50
CA VAL A 151 -2.12 13.50 -15.25
C VAL A 151 -0.68 13.11 -15.50
N SER A 152 0.23 14.09 -15.58
CA SER A 152 1.67 13.84 -15.54
C SER A 152 2.27 14.40 -14.25
N ALA A 153 2.49 13.52 -13.27
CA ALA A 153 3.13 13.89 -12.01
C ALA A 153 4.67 13.81 -12.06
N PHE A 154 5.23 13.35 -13.18
CA PHE A 154 6.65 13.06 -13.30
C PHE A 154 7.33 13.86 -14.41
N ARG A 155 8.48 14.46 -14.11
CA ARG A 155 9.38 14.98 -15.14
C ARG A 155 9.85 13.81 -16.02
N GLY A 156 9.67 13.91 -17.34
CA GLY A 156 9.97 12.83 -18.27
C GLY A 156 8.79 11.90 -18.57
N GLY A 157 7.57 12.25 -18.13
CA GLY A 157 6.35 11.50 -18.43
C GLY A 157 6.39 10.06 -17.91
N ALA A 158 5.90 9.10 -18.69
CA ALA A 158 5.84 7.69 -18.33
C ALA A 158 7.22 7.07 -18.01
N SER A 159 8.29 7.51 -18.69
CA SER A 159 9.65 7.06 -18.40
C SER A 159 10.13 7.49 -17.02
N GLY A 160 9.77 8.71 -16.59
CA GLY A 160 10.09 9.20 -15.24
C GLY A 160 9.36 8.43 -14.14
N GLU A 161 8.11 8.04 -14.39
CA GLU A 161 7.31 7.24 -13.46
C GLU A 161 7.84 5.83 -13.32
N GLY A 162 8.14 5.16 -14.43
CA GLY A 162 8.74 3.82 -14.43
C GLY A 162 10.07 3.79 -13.66
N GLN A 163 10.93 4.80 -13.89
CA GLN A 163 12.19 4.92 -13.15
C GLN A 163 11.96 5.15 -11.65
N ALA A 164 10.97 5.96 -11.28
CA ALA A 164 10.61 6.20 -9.88
C ALA A 164 10.11 4.90 -9.20
N LEU A 165 9.32 4.10 -9.91
CA LEU A 165 8.83 2.80 -9.43
C LEU A 165 10.00 1.82 -9.20
N LEU A 166 10.91 1.70 -10.17
CA LEU A 166 12.09 0.84 -10.02
C LEU A 166 12.98 1.30 -8.86
N ASN A 167 13.21 2.59 -8.74
CA ASN A 167 13.96 3.17 -7.62
C ASN A 167 13.28 2.92 -6.25
N CYS A 168 11.94 2.92 -6.22
CA CYS A 168 11.16 2.58 -5.03
C CYS A 168 11.40 1.12 -4.63
N ILE A 169 11.24 0.20 -5.58
CA ILE A 169 11.45 -1.24 -5.37
C ILE A 169 12.87 -1.51 -4.88
N GLU A 170 13.87 -0.91 -5.53
CA GLU A 170 15.27 -1.04 -5.16
C GLU A 170 15.55 -0.47 -3.76
N THR A 171 14.97 0.69 -3.43
CA THR A 171 15.17 1.34 -2.12
C THR A 171 14.62 0.50 -0.98
N ILE A 172 13.42 -0.05 -1.13
CA ILE A 172 12.77 -0.88 -0.10
C ILE A 172 13.38 -2.28 -0.07
N GLY A 173 13.65 -2.86 -1.26
CA GLY A 173 14.21 -4.20 -1.42
C GLY A 173 15.69 -4.32 -1.06
N ARG A 174 16.40 -3.18 -0.92
CA ARG A 174 17.85 -3.13 -0.79
C ARG A 174 18.41 -4.01 0.33
N ASN A 175 19.33 -4.90 -0.05
CA ASN A 175 20.07 -5.77 0.88
C ASN A 175 19.20 -6.75 1.70
N ARG A 176 17.94 -6.96 1.35
CA ARG A 176 17.06 -7.88 2.09
C ARG A 176 17.54 -9.32 1.96
N GLU A 177 17.84 -9.74 0.75
CA GLU A 177 18.34 -11.10 0.45
C GLU A 177 19.68 -11.38 1.15
N LEU A 178 20.60 -10.41 1.15
CA LEU A 178 21.89 -10.53 1.85
C LEU A 178 21.71 -10.68 3.37
N LYS A 179 20.58 -10.23 3.92
CA LYS A 179 20.23 -10.33 5.34
C LYS A 179 19.30 -11.53 5.64
N GLY A 180 19.08 -12.41 4.67
CA GLY A 180 18.15 -13.55 4.82
C GLY A 180 16.69 -13.15 5.07
N LYS A 181 16.30 -11.93 4.66
CA LYS A 181 14.93 -11.44 4.80
C LYS A 181 14.09 -11.80 3.58
N LYS A 182 12.77 -11.93 3.79
CA LYS A 182 11.79 -12.12 2.72
C LYS A 182 11.96 -11.02 1.65
N PRO A 183 12.03 -11.38 0.35
CA PRO A 183 12.10 -10.41 -0.74
C PRO A 183 10.93 -9.43 -0.70
N PHE A 184 11.18 -8.21 -1.13
CA PHE A 184 10.11 -7.22 -1.31
C PHE A 184 9.34 -7.50 -2.61
N LYS A 185 8.03 -7.38 -2.56
CA LYS A 185 7.14 -7.48 -3.73
C LYS A 185 6.43 -6.16 -3.98
N MET A 186 6.17 -5.85 -5.25
CA MET A 186 5.35 -4.71 -5.66
C MET A 186 4.21 -5.18 -6.56
N GLU A 187 3.01 -4.81 -6.20
CA GLU A 187 1.77 -5.01 -6.96
C GLU A 187 1.30 -3.68 -7.54
N CYS A 188 1.11 -3.59 -8.85
CA CYS A 188 0.60 -2.40 -9.54
C CYS A 188 -0.83 -2.69 -10.01
N LEU A 189 -1.84 -1.97 -9.49
CA LEU A 189 -3.27 -2.23 -9.70
C LEU A 189 -3.91 -1.24 -10.65
#